data_5290544a81352476426142e524eb00ee
#
_entry.id   5290544a81352476426142e524eb00ee
#
_cell.length_a   1.000
_cell.length_b   1.000
_cell.length_c   1.000
_cell.angle_alpha   90.00
_cell.angle_beta   90.00
_cell.angle_gamma   90.00
#
_symmetry.space_group_name_H-M   'P 1'
#
loop_
_entity.id
_entity.type
_entity.pdbx_description
1 polymer ?
#
loop_
_entity_poly.entity_id
_entity_poly.type
_entity_poly.pdbx_seq_one_letter_code
_entity_poly.pdbx_strand_id
1 'polypeptide(L)'
;LVTDKTSAVIPVHIYGHLCNTEALDRIADKYGLKVIYDAAHAFGVTKNGRGIGTFGDAAMFSFHATKMFHTIEGGAVAFRDPNLSAPLNGLKNFGITSPGIVEYVGGNSKMNEFQAAMGICNLRYTNAVVEARKIIFEKYCELLSGTPGIILPTVPEDVKSNYAYVPVVFDGYMHSRDEVIDILNAENIFPRKYFYPITSAFDCYMGRFDPNATPVAKHLSERVLTLPIYPELSLDDVERICSIILRHN
;
A
#
# COMPACT_ATOMS: atom_id res chain seq x y z
N LEU A 1 -18.23 -10.68 -11.76
CA LEU A 1 -16.87 -11.03 -12.17
C LEU A 1 -16.47 -12.47 -11.82
N VAL A 2 -17.11 -13.05 -10.78
CA VAL A 2 -16.84 -14.43 -10.39
C VAL A 2 -17.46 -15.40 -11.41
N THR A 3 -16.67 -16.37 -11.85
CA THR A 3 -17.07 -17.43 -12.76
C THR A 3 -16.69 -18.79 -12.17
N ASP A 4 -17.06 -19.88 -12.85
CA ASP A 4 -16.67 -21.26 -12.51
C ASP A 4 -15.14 -21.51 -12.55
N LYS A 5 -14.38 -20.61 -13.17
CA LYS A 5 -12.90 -20.64 -13.25
C LYS A 5 -12.22 -19.78 -12.19
N THR A 6 -12.98 -19.02 -11.41
CA THR A 6 -12.42 -18.15 -10.37
C THR A 6 -12.08 -18.99 -9.14
N SER A 7 -10.80 -19.00 -8.73
CA SER A 7 -10.33 -19.77 -7.57
C SER A 7 -9.87 -18.88 -6.41
N ALA A 8 -9.51 -17.63 -6.69
CA ALA A 8 -9.03 -16.70 -5.67
C ALA A 8 -9.38 -15.25 -6.01
N VAL A 9 -9.36 -14.40 -4.99
CA VAL A 9 -9.38 -12.95 -5.11
C VAL A 9 -8.14 -12.38 -4.44
N ILE A 10 -7.51 -11.36 -5.07
CA ILE A 10 -6.33 -10.69 -4.57
C ILE A 10 -6.66 -9.21 -4.33
N PRO A 11 -7.23 -8.86 -3.17
CA PRO A 11 -7.52 -7.46 -2.83
C PRO A 11 -6.23 -6.75 -2.40
N VAL A 12 -6.12 -5.46 -2.74
CA VAL A 12 -4.95 -4.65 -2.38
C VAL A 12 -5.31 -3.66 -1.27
N HIS A 13 -4.63 -3.71 -0.14
CA HIS A 13 -4.70 -2.70 0.92
C HIS A 13 -3.88 -1.45 0.53
N ILE A 14 -4.35 -0.76 -0.50
CA ILE A 14 -3.61 0.35 -1.10
C ILE A 14 -3.40 1.48 -0.07
N TYR A 15 -2.21 2.07 -0.03
CA TYR A 15 -1.75 3.09 0.91
C TYR A 15 -1.80 2.67 2.40
N GLY A 16 -2.07 1.40 2.70
CA GLY A 16 -2.36 0.91 4.05
C GLY A 16 -3.84 1.04 4.44
N HIS A 17 -4.70 1.51 3.54
CA HIS A 17 -6.15 1.52 3.73
C HIS A 17 -6.72 0.13 3.48
N LEU A 18 -7.53 -0.33 4.41
CA LEU A 18 -8.05 -1.69 4.35
C LEU A 18 -9.21 -1.83 3.36
N CYS A 19 -9.16 -2.87 2.55
CA CYS A 19 -10.33 -3.35 1.83
C CYS A 19 -11.45 -3.72 2.82
N ASN A 20 -12.69 -3.78 2.35
CA ASN A 20 -13.79 -4.29 3.15
C ASN A 20 -13.64 -5.80 3.36
N THR A 21 -12.94 -6.18 4.42
CA THR A 21 -12.57 -7.56 4.73
C THR A 21 -13.79 -8.44 4.94
N GLU A 22 -14.84 -7.93 5.61
CA GLU A 22 -16.07 -8.69 5.87
C GLU A 22 -16.87 -8.96 4.59
N ALA A 23 -16.87 -8.01 3.64
CA ALA A 23 -17.53 -8.23 2.35
C ALA A 23 -16.77 -9.26 1.52
N LEU A 24 -15.44 -9.22 1.56
CA LEU A 24 -14.57 -10.18 0.87
C LEU A 24 -14.71 -11.58 1.45
N ASP A 25 -14.74 -11.72 2.77
CA ASP A 25 -14.97 -13.01 3.44
C ASP A 25 -16.33 -13.61 3.03
N ARG A 26 -17.42 -12.81 3.05
CA ARG A 26 -18.75 -13.28 2.58
C ARG A 26 -18.76 -13.74 1.13
N ILE A 27 -18.02 -13.04 0.25
CA ILE A 27 -17.90 -13.42 -1.17
C ILE A 27 -17.08 -14.71 -1.30
N ALA A 28 -15.97 -14.80 -0.58
CA ALA A 28 -15.12 -15.98 -0.59
C ALA A 28 -15.88 -17.23 -0.10
N ASP A 29 -16.58 -17.11 1.02
CA ASP A 29 -17.42 -18.21 1.57
C ASP A 29 -18.50 -18.64 0.57
N LYS A 30 -19.19 -17.66 -0.04
CA LYS A 30 -20.27 -17.93 -1.01
C LYS A 30 -19.80 -18.70 -2.24
N TYR A 31 -18.61 -18.42 -2.72
CA TYR A 31 -18.10 -18.96 -3.99
C TYR A 31 -16.92 -19.94 -3.82
N GLY A 32 -16.54 -20.26 -2.59
CA GLY A 32 -15.42 -21.17 -2.31
C GLY A 32 -14.06 -20.60 -2.75
N LEU A 33 -13.86 -19.29 -2.67
CA LEU A 33 -12.65 -18.61 -3.14
C LEU A 33 -11.59 -18.52 -2.05
N LYS A 34 -10.32 -18.45 -2.46
CA LYS A 34 -9.22 -18.05 -1.60
C LYS A 34 -9.06 -16.54 -1.60
N VAL A 35 -8.76 -15.96 -0.42
CA VAL A 35 -8.49 -14.53 -0.26
C VAL A 35 -7.00 -14.33 0.05
N ILE A 36 -6.26 -13.70 -0.87
CA ILE A 36 -4.84 -13.43 -0.71
C ILE A 36 -4.65 -11.91 -0.75
N TYR A 37 -4.41 -11.30 0.40
CA TYR A 37 -4.25 -9.85 0.47
C TYR A 37 -2.86 -9.41 -0.02
N ASP A 38 -2.84 -8.48 -0.98
CA ASP A 38 -1.68 -7.62 -1.17
C ASP A 38 -1.68 -6.55 -0.08
N ALA A 39 -0.90 -6.81 0.97
CA ALA A 39 -0.73 -5.93 2.12
C ALA A 39 0.63 -5.22 2.09
N ALA A 40 1.20 -5.00 0.88
CA ALA A 40 2.51 -4.36 0.70
C ALA A 40 2.64 -2.99 1.39
N HIS A 41 1.53 -2.30 1.64
CA HIS A 41 1.48 -1.01 2.32
C HIS A 41 0.95 -1.10 3.77
N ALA A 42 0.54 -2.26 4.24
CA ALA A 42 -0.25 -2.40 5.46
C ALA A 42 0.49 -3.08 6.63
N PHE A 43 1.84 -3.14 6.59
CA PHE A 43 2.60 -3.65 7.74
C PHE A 43 2.32 -2.81 9.00
N GLY A 44 2.00 -3.47 10.10
CA GLY A 44 1.66 -2.83 11.37
C GLY A 44 0.21 -2.31 11.47
N VAL A 45 -0.58 -2.39 10.40
CA VAL A 45 -2.02 -2.05 10.46
C VAL A 45 -2.79 -3.13 11.20
N THR A 46 -3.72 -2.70 12.06
CA THR A 46 -4.65 -3.60 12.76
C THR A 46 -6.09 -3.16 12.58
N LYS A 47 -7.02 -4.11 12.59
CA LYS A 47 -8.46 -3.86 12.62
C LYS A 47 -9.08 -4.58 13.83
N ASN A 48 -9.82 -3.86 14.66
CA ASN A 48 -10.36 -4.40 15.93
C ASN A 48 -9.26 -5.10 16.77
N GLY A 49 -8.05 -4.54 16.83
CA GLY A 49 -6.90 -5.09 17.55
C GLY A 49 -6.24 -6.30 16.90
N ARG A 50 -6.73 -6.79 15.76
CA ARG A 50 -6.15 -7.92 15.02
C ARG A 50 -5.24 -7.42 13.91
N GLY A 51 -4.03 -7.96 13.83
CA GLY A 51 -3.09 -7.65 12.76
C GLY A 51 -3.62 -8.07 11.39
N ILE A 52 -3.41 -7.22 10.37
CA ILE A 52 -3.99 -7.47 9.03
C ILE A 52 -3.48 -8.75 8.38
N GLY A 53 -2.31 -9.25 8.74
CA GLY A 53 -1.79 -10.54 8.28
C GLY A 53 -2.59 -11.76 8.76
N THR A 54 -3.59 -11.58 9.65
CA THR A 54 -4.47 -12.67 10.13
C THR A 54 -5.79 -12.76 9.37
N PHE A 55 -6.02 -11.88 8.39
CA PHE A 55 -7.21 -11.89 7.54
C PHE A 55 -6.94 -12.66 6.25
N GLY A 56 -8.00 -13.19 5.62
CA GLY A 56 -7.91 -14.00 4.42
C GLY A 56 -7.18 -15.34 4.63
N ASP A 57 -6.79 -16.00 3.56
CA ASP A 57 -5.98 -17.23 3.57
C ASP A 57 -4.49 -16.90 3.67
N ALA A 58 -4.06 -15.80 3.05
CA ALA A 58 -2.70 -15.29 3.13
C ALA A 58 -2.66 -13.77 2.93
N ALA A 59 -1.57 -13.14 3.40
CA ALA A 59 -1.27 -11.73 3.17
C ALA A 59 0.23 -11.56 2.86
N MET A 60 0.54 -10.76 1.85
CA MET A 60 1.90 -10.43 1.43
C MET A 60 2.26 -9.02 1.89
N PHE A 61 3.42 -8.86 2.50
CA PHE A 61 4.00 -7.58 2.94
C PHE A 61 5.29 -7.27 2.17
N SER A 62 5.45 -6.01 1.81
CA SER A 62 6.70 -5.49 1.24
C SER A 62 7.51 -4.78 2.31
N PHE A 63 8.81 -5.09 2.35
CA PHE A 63 9.81 -4.42 3.19
C PHE A 63 10.85 -3.68 2.34
N HIS A 64 10.46 -3.25 1.14
CA HIS A 64 11.26 -2.38 0.29
C HIS A 64 11.57 -1.05 1.00
N ALA A 65 12.71 -0.43 0.72
CA ALA A 65 13.23 0.78 1.38
C ALA A 65 12.24 1.97 1.44
N THR A 66 11.29 2.06 0.51
CA THR A 66 10.28 3.13 0.51
C THR A 66 9.10 2.90 1.45
N LYS A 67 9.00 1.71 2.07
CA LYS A 67 7.89 1.40 2.97
C LYS A 67 8.11 2.00 4.36
N MET A 68 7.02 2.16 5.11
CA MET A 68 7.04 2.67 6.49
C MET A 68 7.95 1.81 7.40
N PHE A 69 7.89 0.50 7.26
CA PHE A 69 8.85 -0.45 7.81
C PHE A 69 9.59 -1.14 6.66
N HIS A 70 10.91 -1.24 6.74
CA HIS A 70 11.71 -1.79 5.66
C HIS A 70 12.92 -2.58 6.16
N THR A 71 13.43 -3.43 5.28
CA THR A 71 14.69 -4.17 5.44
C THR A 71 15.66 -3.85 4.30
N ILE A 72 15.63 -2.62 3.76
CA ILE A 72 16.24 -2.17 2.51
C ILE A 72 15.48 -2.81 1.34
N GLU A 73 15.63 -4.11 1.16
CA GLU A 73 14.83 -5.00 0.33
C GLU A 73 14.34 -6.17 1.19
N GLY A 74 13.13 -6.64 0.93
CA GLY A 74 12.57 -7.78 1.64
C GLY A 74 11.06 -7.83 1.58
N GLY A 75 10.51 -8.81 2.26
CA GLY A 75 9.08 -9.02 2.38
C GLY A 75 8.76 -10.19 3.29
N ALA A 76 7.48 -10.36 3.57
CA ALA A 76 6.97 -11.49 4.34
C ALA A 76 5.64 -11.96 3.77
N VAL A 77 5.34 -13.23 3.96
CA VAL A 77 4.02 -13.82 3.71
C VAL A 77 3.49 -14.37 5.04
N ALA A 78 2.34 -13.87 5.47
CA ALA A 78 1.55 -14.47 6.53
C ALA A 78 0.49 -15.39 5.89
N PHE A 79 0.26 -16.56 6.46
CA PHE A 79 -0.71 -17.53 5.93
C PHE A 79 -1.33 -18.36 7.05
N ARG A 80 -2.57 -18.86 6.84
CA ARG A 80 -3.29 -19.66 7.85
C ARG A 80 -2.98 -21.15 7.74
N ASP A 81 -2.89 -21.68 6.51
CA ASP A 81 -2.67 -23.10 6.30
C ASP A 81 -1.19 -23.46 6.53
N PRO A 82 -0.85 -24.20 7.59
CA PRO A 82 0.54 -24.59 7.87
C PRO A 82 1.17 -25.43 6.76
N ASN A 83 0.37 -26.09 5.92
CA ASN A 83 0.88 -26.86 4.78
C ASN A 83 1.54 -25.98 3.72
N LEU A 84 1.29 -24.68 3.70
CA LEU A 84 1.97 -23.72 2.80
C LEU A 84 3.42 -23.45 3.22
N SER A 85 3.82 -23.79 4.45
CA SER A 85 5.17 -23.51 4.95
C SER A 85 6.26 -24.19 4.12
N ALA A 86 6.16 -25.49 3.88
CA ALA A 86 7.17 -26.23 3.12
C ALA A 86 7.26 -25.78 1.65
N PRO A 87 6.15 -25.66 0.89
CA PRO A 87 6.18 -25.13 -0.46
C PRO A 87 6.79 -23.73 -0.56
N LEU A 88 6.36 -22.79 0.31
CA LEU A 88 6.88 -21.42 0.29
C LEU A 88 8.37 -21.35 0.63
N ASN A 89 8.84 -22.17 1.58
CA ASN A 89 10.26 -22.28 1.90
C ASN A 89 11.05 -22.85 0.72
N GLY A 90 10.54 -23.89 0.04
CA GLY A 90 11.14 -24.44 -1.16
C GLY A 90 11.23 -23.41 -2.28
N LEU A 91 10.11 -22.76 -2.60
CA LEU A 91 10.03 -21.76 -3.67
C LEU A 91 11.01 -20.60 -3.48
N LYS A 92 11.19 -20.08 -2.26
CA LYS A 92 12.15 -18.99 -1.97
C LYS A 92 13.61 -19.46 -1.96
N ASN A 93 13.87 -20.76 -1.88
CA ASN A 93 15.19 -21.38 -1.78
C ASN A 93 15.50 -22.31 -2.97
N PHE A 94 15.44 -21.78 -4.18
CA PHE A 94 15.77 -22.49 -5.42
C PHE A 94 14.97 -23.78 -5.68
N GLY A 95 13.85 -23.97 -5.00
CA GLY A 95 13.07 -25.22 -5.06
C GLY A 95 13.58 -26.34 -4.16
N ILE A 96 14.64 -26.07 -3.39
CA ILE A 96 15.32 -27.07 -2.53
C ILE A 96 14.50 -27.28 -1.26
N THR A 97 14.10 -28.54 -1.01
CA THR A 97 13.37 -28.96 0.19
C THR A 97 14.27 -29.68 1.22
N SER A 98 15.31 -30.35 0.72
CA SER A 98 16.35 -30.98 1.55
C SER A 98 17.64 -31.14 0.75
N PRO A 99 18.79 -31.48 1.38
CA PRO A 99 20.05 -31.64 0.69
C PRO A 99 19.94 -32.56 -0.54
N GLY A 100 20.22 -32.03 -1.72
CA GLY A 100 20.17 -32.76 -2.99
C GLY A 100 18.76 -33.00 -3.57
N ILE A 101 17.70 -32.52 -2.92
CA ILE A 101 16.30 -32.68 -3.40
C ILE A 101 15.73 -31.34 -3.79
N VAL A 102 15.32 -31.23 -5.06
CA VAL A 102 14.67 -30.04 -5.65
C VAL A 102 13.28 -30.45 -6.13
N GLU A 103 12.24 -29.98 -5.41
CA GLU A 103 10.85 -30.38 -5.67
C GLU A 103 10.06 -29.29 -6.39
N TYR A 104 10.54 -28.02 -6.34
CA TYR A 104 9.82 -26.88 -6.90
C TYR A 104 10.70 -26.12 -7.92
N VAL A 105 10.07 -25.44 -8.85
CA VAL A 105 10.72 -24.41 -9.68
C VAL A 105 10.75 -23.14 -8.84
N GLY A 106 11.84 -22.92 -8.11
CA GLY A 106 11.98 -21.81 -7.17
C GLY A 106 13.01 -20.77 -7.60
N GLY A 107 12.96 -19.60 -6.94
CA GLY A 107 13.93 -18.53 -7.09
C GLY A 107 14.80 -18.36 -5.84
N ASN A 108 15.70 -17.37 -5.86
CA ASN A 108 16.43 -16.94 -4.68
C ASN A 108 15.74 -15.72 -4.05
N SER A 109 14.86 -15.98 -3.10
CA SER A 109 14.08 -14.95 -2.39
C SER A 109 14.31 -14.97 -0.88
N LYS A 110 15.48 -15.50 -0.45
CA LYS A 110 15.87 -15.48 0.96
C LYS A 110 16.33 -14.09 1.36
N MET A 111 15.89 -13.63 2.54
CA MET A 111 16.45 -12.46 3.18
C MET A 111 17.89 -12.74 3.61
N ASN A 112 18.82 -11.84 3.32
CA ASN A 112 20.20 -11.96 3.81
C ASN A 112 20.35 -11.36 5.20
N GLU A 113 21.51 -11.62 5.84
CA GLU A 113 21.76 -11.22 7.22
C GLU A 113 21.75 -9.69 7.43
N PHE A 114 22.20 -8.89 6.44
CA PHE A 114 22.17 -7.43 6.53
C PHE A 114 20.74 -6.90 6.49
N GLN A 115 19.90 -7.46 5.62
CA GLN A 115 18.48 -7.14 5.55
C GLN A 115 17.77 -7.52 6.86
N ALA A 116 18.08 -8.70 7.40
CA ALA A 116 17.53 -9.15 8.69
C ALA A 116 17.95 -8.24 9.83
N ALA A 117 19.24 -7.87 9.91
CA ALA A 117 19.76 -6.96 10.92
C ALA A 117 19.09 -5.57 10.83
N MET A 118 18.92 -5.03 9.62
CA MET A 118 18.20 -3.78 9.39
C MET A 118 16.76 -3.89 9.90
N GLY A 119 16.07 -4.99 9.58
CA GLY A 119 14.70 -5.22 10.06
C GLY A 119 14.60 -5.27 11.58
N ILE A 120 15.51 -5.99 12.25
CA ILE A 120 15.57 -6.06 13.72
C ILE A 120 15.80 -4.67 14.33
N CYS A 121 16.66 -3.85 13.73
CA CYS A 121 16.88 -2.48 14.17
C CYS A 121 15.61 -1.63 13.98
N ASN A 122 14.99 -1.65 12.80
CA ASN A 122 13.83 -0.83 12.48
C ASN A 122 12.59 -1.22 13.30
N LEU A 123 12.42 -2.50 13.64
CA LEU A 123 11.30 -2.95 14.48
C LEU A 123 11.25 -2.24 15.83
N ARG A 124 12.41 -1.86 16.39
CA ARG A 124 12.49 -1.15 17.67
C ARG A 124 11.86 0.24 17.63
N TYR A 125 11.84 0.86 16.45
CA TYR A 125 11.39 2.24 16.25
C TYR A 125 10.04 2.34 15.55
N THR A 126 9.47 1.21 15.09
CA THR A 126 8.25 1.19 14.27
C THR A 126 7.10 1.98 14.91
N ASN A 127 6.87 1.83 16.21
CA ASN A 127 5.80 2.57 16.90
C ASN A 127 6.04 4.08 16.91
N ALA A 128 7.28 4.52 17.14
CA ALA A 128 7.63 5.94 17.13
C ALA A 128 7.49 6.53 15.71
N VAL A 129 7.89 5.77 14.70
CA VAL A 129 7.73 6.15 13.28
C VAL A 129 6.24 6.30 12.92
N VAL A 130 5.40 5.37 13.34
CA VAL A 130 3.94 5.42 13.11
C VAL A 130 3.34 6.65 13.79
N GLU A 131 3.71 6.93 15.03
CA GLU A 131 3.18 8.08 15.77
C GLU A 131 3.61 9.43 15.15
N ALA A 132 4.87 9.57 14.76
CA ALA A 132 5.34 10.76 14.05
C ALA A 132 4.59 10.97 12.73
N ARG A 133 4.38 9.91 11.94
CA ARG A 133 3.61 9.97 10.70
C ARG A 133 2.14 10.31 10.95
N LYS A 134 1.56 9.81 12.04
CA LYS A 134 0.19 10.14 12.44
C LYS A 134 0.00 11.64 12.60
N ILE A 135 0.87 12.29 13.37
CA ILE A 135 0.83 13.73 13.62
C ILE A 135 0.88 14.52 12.30
N ILE A 136 1.78 14.12 11.40
CA ILE A 136 1.92 14.74 10.07
C ILE A 136 0.66 14.53 9.22
N PHE A 137 0.14 13.29 9.19
CA PHE A 137 -1.08 12.94 8.46
C PHE A 137 -2.29 13.74 8.94
N GLU A 138 -2.48 13.84 10.27
CA GLU A 138 -3.57 14.58 10.87
C GLU A 138 -3.46 16.09 10.58
N LYS A 139 -2.23 16.64 10.55
CA LYS A 139 -1.99 18.03 10.19
C LYS A 139 -2.36 18.33 8.73
N TYR A 140 -2.01 17.44 7.79
CA TYR A 140 -2.47 17.56 6.40
C TYR A 140 -4.00 17.54 6.29
N CYS A 141 -4.63 16.59 7.00
CA CYS A 141 -6.09 16.48 6.99
C CYS A 141 -6.75 17.72 7.60
N GLU A 142 -6.21 18.27 8.70
CA GLU A 142 -6.68 19.51 9.30
C GLU A 142 -6.64 20.68 8.30
N LEU A 143 -5.48 20.91 7.68
CA LEU A 143 -5.25 22.10 6.84
C LEU A 143 -5.98 22.06 5.49
N LEU A 144 -6.18 20.87 4.92
CA LEU A 144 -6.84 20.71 3.62
C LEU A 144 -8.34 20.41 3.74
N SER A 145 -8.84 20.18 4.97
CA SER A 145 -10.24 19.85 5.22
C SER A 145 -11.18 20.96 4.78
N GLY A 146 -12.32 20.57 4.22
CA GLY A 146 -13.36 21.52 3.76
C GLY A 146 -13.03 22.25 2.46
N THR A 147 -11.87 22.01 1.85
CA THR A 147 -11.53 22.62 0.56
C THR A 147 -12.32 21.95 -0.56
N PRO A 148 -13.14 22.67 -1.32
CA PRO A 148 -13.92 22.10 -2.42
C PRO A 148 -13.03 21.41 -3.46
N GLY A 149 -13.40 20.18 -3.83
CA GLY A 149 -12.66 19.39 -4.84
C GLY A 149 -11.40 18.72 -4.34
N ILE A 150 -11.06 18.84 -3.05
CA ILE A 150 -10.00 18.05 -2.39
C ILE A 150 -10.66 16.95 -1.55
N ILE A 151 -10.34 15.69 -1.85
CA ILE A 151 -10.82 14.53 -1.11
C ILE A 151 -9.64 13.94 -0.32
N LEU A 152 -9.80 13.89 1.00
CA LEU A 152 -8.80 13.42 1.94
C LEU A 152 -9.05 11.97 2.35
N PRO A 153 -8.00 11.22 2.70
CA PRO A 153 -8.13 9.88 3.25
C PRO A 153 -8.78 9.91 4.64
N THR A 154 -9.57 8.90 4.93
CA THR A 154 -10.15 8.68 6.26
C THR A 154 -9.62 7.40 6.88
N VAL A 155 -9.41 7.40 8.19
CA VAL A 155 -9.06 6.20 8.96
C VAL A 155 -10.28 5.79 9.77
N PRO A 156 -10.87 4.60 9.54
CA PRO A 156 -11.99 4.11 10.34
C PRO A 156 -11.61 3.94 11.83
N GLU A 157 -12.56 4.13 12.73
CA GLU A 157 -12.34 4.05 14.19
C GLU A 157 -11.83 2.68 14.66
N ASP A 158 -12.24 1.61 13.97
CA ASP A 158 -11.83 0.24 14.26
C ASP A 158 -10.45 -0.14 13.67
N VAL A 159 -9.80 0.82 12.96
CA VAL A 159 -8.50 0.60 12.31
C VAL A 159 -7.40 1.44 12.98
N LYS A 160 -6.33 0.79 13.42
CA LYS A 160 -5.07 1.44 13.74
C LYS A 160 -4.21 1.47 12.46
N SER A 161 -4.11 2.64 11.83
CA SER A 161 -3.31 2.85 10.61
C SER A 161 -1.81 2.87 10.91
N ASN A 162 -1.01 2.63 9.88
CA ASN A 162 0.44 2.86 9.89
C ASN A 162 0.83 4.20 9.25
N TYR A 163 -0.13 4.96 8.73
CA TYR A 163 0.07 6.27 8.08
C TYR A 163 1.18 6.25 7.02
N ALA A 164 1.19 5.17 6.20
CA ALA A 164 2.24 4.96 5.21
C ALA A 164 2.26 6.01 4.11
N TYR A 165 1.09 6.60 3.78
CA TYR A 165 0.92 7.59 2.72
C TYR A 165 -0.13 8.63 3.10
N VAL A 166 -0.07 9.80 2.44
CA VAL A 166 -1.12 10.84 2.43
C VAL A 166 -1.65 10.95 1.01
N PRO A 167 -2.55 10.06 0.57
CA PRO A 167 -3.18 10.18 -0.74
C PRO A 167 -4.25 11.26 -0.71
N VAL A 168 -4.12 12.26 -1.57
CA VAL A 168 -5.08 13.34 -1.77
C VAL A 168 -5.62 13.25 -3.19
N VAL A 169 -6.96 13.28 -3.35
CA VAL A 169 -7.59 13.25 -4.67
C VAL A 169 -8.10 14.64 -5.01
N PHE A 170 -7.70 15.15 -6.16
CA PHE A 170 -8.12 16.42 -6.72
C PHE A 170 -9.23 16.17 -7.75
N ASP A 171 -10.48 16.24 -7.30
CA ASP A 171 -11.67 15.98 -8.12
C ASP A 171 -12.66 17.12 -7.99
N GLY A 172 -12.71 17.96 -9.01
CA GLY A 172 -13.45 19.22 -8.97
C GLY A 172 -12.73 20.36 -8.26
N TYR A 173 -11.45 20.17 -7.87
CA TYR A 173 -10.60 21.26 -7.41
C TYR A 173 -10.25 22.21 -8.58
N MET A 174 -9.93 23.47 -8.28
CA MET A 174 -9.60 24.47 -9.30
C MET A 174 -8.40 24.12 -10.16
N HIS A 175 -7.45 23.34 -9.62
CA HIS A 175 -6.32 22.78 -10.33
C HIS A 175 -6.44 21.26 -10.44
N SER A 176 -6.07 20.73 -11.60
CA SER A 176 -5.88 19.29 -11.78
C SER A 176 -4.72 18.79 -10.92
N ARG A 177 -4.70 17.48 -10.65
CA ARG A 177 -3.58 16.84 -9.97
C ARG A 177 -2.22 17.19 -10.60
N ASP A 178 -2.14 17.27 -11.93
CA ASP A 178 -0.89 17.52 -12.64
C ASP A 178 -0.45 18.99 -12.49
N GLU A 179 -1.37 19.94 -12.53
CA GLU A 179 -1.07 21.35 -12.22
C GLU A 179 -0.60 21.53 -10.77
N VAL A 180 -1.22 20.82 -9.80
CA VAL A 180 -0.73 20.84 -8.41
C VAL A 180 0.69 20.31 -8.29
N ILE A 181 1.04 19.27 -9.04
CA ILE A 181 2.43 18.76 -9.08
C ILE A 181 3.38 19.82 -9.62
N ASP A 182 3.04 20.49 -10.70
CA ASP A 182 3.89 21.51 -11.31
C ASP A 182 4.11 22.70 -10.36
N ILE A 183 3.05 23.13 -9.68
CA ILE A 183 3.10 24.19 -8.65
C ILE A 183 4.05 23.77 -7.50
N LEU A 184 3.92 22.56 -6.98
CA LEU A 184 4.74 22.06 -5.88
C LEU A 184 6.20 21.84 -6.32
N ASN A 185 6.43 21.31 -7.52
CA ASN A 185 7.77 21.12 -8.07
C ASN A 185 8.53 22.45 -8.24
N ALA A 186 7.84 23.52 -8.64
CA ALA A 186 8.43 24.86 -8.75
C ALA A 186 8.92 25.39 -7.39
N GLU A 187 8.38 24.89 -6.31
CA GLU A 187 8.75 25.21 -4.93
C GLU A 187 9.69 24.17 -4.28
N ASN A 188 10.30 23.28 -5.10
CA ASN A 188 11.16 22.18 -4.66
C ASN A 188 10.47 21.14 -3.74
N ILE A 189 9.18 20.93 -3.93
CA ILE A 189 8.40 19.90 -3.25
C ILE A 189 8.01 18.85 -4.28
N PHE A 190 8.41 17.58 -4.07
CA PHE A 190 8.27 16.50 -5.05
C PHE A 190 7.28 15.43 -4.59
N PRO A 191 5.96 15.66 -4.73
CA PRO A 191 4.95 14.65 -4.46
C PRO A 191 4.97 13.56 -5.54
N ARG A 192 4.23 12.46 -5.33
CA ARG A 192 4.25 11.33 -6.26
C ARG A 192 2.86 10.97 -6.77
N LYS A 193 2.78 10.66 -8.09
CA LYS A 193 1.57 10.12 -8.73
C LYS A 193 1.41 8.62 -8.39
N TYR A 194 1.14 8.31 -7.14
CA TYR A 194 0.96 6.94 -6.70
C TYR A 194 -0.54 6.58 -6.64
N PHE A 195 -1.08 5.77 -7.59
CA PHE A 195 -0.32 5.10 -8.65
C PHE A 195 -0.90 5.51 -10.00
N TYR A 196 -0.04 5.95 -10.88
CA TYR A 196 -0.38 6.37 -12.23
C TYR A 196 0.73 5.94 -13.20
N PRO A 197 0.38 5.48 -14.41
CA PRO A 197 -0.98 5.11 -14.81
C PRO A 197 -1.45 3.82 -14.12
N ILE A 198 -2.74 3.44 -14.32
CA ILE A 198 -3.22 2.12 -13.89
C ILE A 198 -2.48 1.01 -14.63
N THR A 199 -2.32 -0.16 -14.01
CA THR A 199 -1.50 -1.27 -14.54
C THR A 199 -1.91 -1.71 -15.94
N SER A 200 -3.23 -1.73 -16.22
CA SER A 200 -3.76 -2.09 -17.56
C SER A 200 -3.40 -1.09 -18.66
N ALA A 201 -2.93 0.12 -18.30
CA ALA A 201 -2.50 1.16 -19.22
C ALA A 201 -0.97 1.24 -19.39
N PHE A 202 -0.20 0.32 -18.83
CA PHE A 202 1.24 0.28 -19.04
C PHE A 202 1.57 -0.11 -20.49
N ASP A 203 2.59 0.51 -21.07
CA ASP A 203 3.01 0.26 -22.46
C ASP A 203 3.26 -1.22 -22.75
N CYS A 204 3.84 -1.96 -21.77
CA CYS A 204 4.09 -3.39 -21.90
C CYS A 204 2.81 -4.25 -21.99
N TYR A 205 1.66 -3.68 -21.65
CA TYR A 205 0.33 -4.31 -21.73
C TYR A 205 -0.56 -3.73 -22.83
N MET A 206 -0.04 -2.79 -23.63
CA MET A 206 -0.80 -2.15 -24.70
C MET A 206 -1.42 -3.18 -25.66
N GLY A 207 -2.72 -3.06 -25.90
CA GLY A 207 -3.50 -4.00 -26.74
C GLY A 207 -3.83 -5.36 -26.11
N ARG A 208 -3.39 -5.62 -24.86
CA ARG A 208 -3.70 -6.86 -24.13
C ARG A 208 -4.86 -6.70 -23.16
N PHE A 209 -5.03 -5.50 -22.61
CA PHE A 209 -6.07 -5.18 -21.63
C PHE A 209 -6.73 -3.85 -22.01
N ASP A 210 -8.03 -3.72 -21.70
CA ASP A 210 -8.75 -2.45 -21.86
C ASP A 210 -8.56 -1.59 -20.58
N PRO A 211 -7.90 -0.43 -20.67
CA PRO A 211 -7.75 0.47 -19.52
C PRO A 211 -9.08 1.02 -18.99
N ASN A 212 -10.17 0.96 -19.79
CA ASN A 212 -11.49 1.42 -19.37
C ASN A 212 -12.30 0.35 -18.64
N ALA A 213 -11.82 -0.91 -18.60
CA ALA A 213 -12.48 -1.99 -17.87
C ALA A 213 -12.53 -1.75 -16.35
N THR A 214 -11.69 -0.84 -15.83
CA THR A 214 -11.65 -0.46 -14.40
C THR A 214 -11.85 1.06 -14.24
N PRO A 215 -13.07 1.60 -14.53
CA PRO A 215 -13.30 3.04 -14.64
C PRO A 215 -13.05 3.79 -13.33
N VAL A 216 -13.36 3.21 -12.17
CA VAL A 216 -13.11 3.82 -10.87
C VAL A 216 -11.60 3.95 -10.59
N ALA A 217 -10.84 2.88 -10.84
CA ALA A 217 -9.38 2.90 -10.66
C ALA A 217 -8.72 3.91 -11.61
N LYS A 218 -9.16 3.96 -12.87
CA LYS A 218 -8.71 4.94 -13.86
C LYS A 218 -8.98 6.36 -13.39
N HIS A 219 -10.22 6.66 -13.00
CA HIS A 219 -10.64 7.98 -12.52
C HIS A 219 -9.77 8.45 -11.35
N LEU A 220 -9.57 7.58 -10.34
CA LEU A 220 -8.76 7.91 -9.17
C LEU A 220 -7.27 8.07 -9.52
N SER A 221 -6.72 7.20 -10.38
CA SER A 221 -5.30 7.26 -10.76
C SER A 221 -4.94 8.58 -11.47
N GLU A 222 -5.86 9.16 -12.21
CA GLU A 222 -5.68 10.44 -12.90
C GLU A 222 -5.74 11.65 -11.96
N ARG A 223 -6.24 11.47 -10.71
CA ARG A 223 -6.55 12.56 -9.76
C ARG A 223 -5.81 12.46 -8.44
N VAL A 224 -5.27 11.29 -8.10
CA VAL A 224 -4.58 11.09 -6.83
C VAL A 224 -3.14 11.58 -6.86
N LEU A 225 -2.73 12.18 -5.76
CA LEU A 225 -1.37 12.59 -5.45
C LEU A 225 -1.02 12.16 -4.04
N THR A 226 0.14 11.55 -3.82
CA THR A 226 0.62 11.32 -2.46
C THR A 226 1.55 12.43 -2.04
N LEU A 227 1.19 13.14 -0.98
CA LEU A 227 2.00 14.21 -0.40
C LEU A 227 3.19 13.63 0.39
N PRO A 228 4.28 14.41 0.57
CA PRO A 228 5.43 13.96 1.36
C PRO A 228 5.02 13.59 2.78
N ILE A 229 5.47 12.43 3.26
CA ILE A 229 5.31 11.99 4.64
C ILE A 229 6.49 11.12 5.07
N TYR A 230 7.23 11.57 6.08
CA TYR A 230 8.33 10.84 6.72
C TYR A 230 8.50 11.38 8.15
N PRO A 231 9.07 10.61 9.09
CA PRO A 231 9.06 10.96 10.52
C PRO A 231 9.66 12.32 10.86
N GLU A 232 10.67 12.77 10.09
CA GLU A 232 11.41 14.02 10.31
C GLU A 232 10.79 15.23 9.59
N LEU A 233 9.67 15.06 8.86
CA LEU A 233 8.99 16.18 8.20
C LEU A 233 8.42 17.12 9.25
N SER A 234 8.85 18.39 9.24
CA SER A 234 8.36 19.39 10.18
C SER A 234 6.92 19.80 9.90
N LEU A 235 6.17 20.19 10.94
CA LEU A 235 4.82 20.71 10.75
C LEU A 235 4.81 22.04 9.99
N ASP A 236 5.86 22.85 10.12
CA ASP A 236 6.03 24.07 9.33
C ASP A 236 6.13 23.77 7.82
N ASP A 237 6.85 22.69 7.45
CA ASP A 237 6.90 22.24 6.06
C ASP A 237 5.54 21.72 5.58
N VAL A 238 4.79 21.02 6.43
CA VAL A 238 3.42 20.59 6.13
C VAL A 238 2.53 21.81 5.88
N GLU A 239 2.59 22.83 6.76
CA GLU A 239 1.86 24.09 6.59
C GLU A 239 2.25 24.81 5.31
N ARG A 240 3.55 24.85 4.99
CA ARG A 240 4.06 25.41 3.73
C ARG A 240 3.49 24.66 2.53
N ILE A 241 3.53 23.35 2.52
CA ILE A 241 2.98 22.52 1.42
C ILE A 241 1.50 22.80 1.22
N CYS A 242 0.72 22.76 2.30
CA CYS A 242 -0.72 23.05 2.25
C CYS A 242 -1.01 24.49 1.78
N SER A 243 -0.25 25.46 2.28
CA SER A 243 -0.43 26.85 1.88
C SER A 243 -0.14 27.08 0.38
N ILE A 244 0.83 26.37 -0.18
CA ILE A 244 1.12 26.42 -1.61
C ILE A 244 -0.03 25.82 -2.43
N ILE A 245 -0.56 24.67 -2.02
CA ILE A 245 -1.74 24.07 -2.65
C ILE A 245 -2.92 25.04 -2.63
N LEU A 246 -3.14 25.72 -1.50
CA LEU A 246 -4.31 26.57 -1.27
C LEU A 246 -4.16 28.04 -1.76
N ARG A 247 -2.94 28.53 -2.01
CA ARG A 247 -2.67 29.97 -2.40
C ARG A 247 -3.25 30.36 -3.74
N HIS A 248 -3.61 29.43 -4.57
CA HIS A 248 -4.17 29.68 -5.89
C HIS A 248 -5.72 29.60 -5.89
N ASN A 249 -6.32 29.73 -4.70
CA ASN A 249 -7.75 29.92 -4.53
C ASN A 249 -8.15 31.39 -4.75
#